data_31152054a2391bbc7af1b7650451772d
#
_entry.id   31152054a2391bbc7af1b7650451772d
#
_cell.length_a   1.000
_cell.length_b   1.000
_cell.length_c   1.000
_cell.angle_alpha   90.00
_cell.angle_beta   90.00
_cell.angle_gamma   90.00
#
_symmetry.space_group_name_H-M   'P 1'
#
loop_
_entity.id
_entity.type
_entity.pdbx_description
1 polymer ?
#
loop_
_entity_poly.entity_id
_entity_poly.type
_entity_poly.pdbx_seq_one_letter_code
_entity_poly.pdbx_strand_id
1 'polypeptide(L)'
;MSSAGVMSKAGFQPQQEAGKEEIIRRVSIDLTGLPPTTGEVEAFLADKSEQAYEKVVDRLLASPRYGERMAAWWLDGARYGDSHGYDNDLENAQWPWRNWVIESFNANQPYDQFVTWQLAGDLLPDASDDQIVATGFNRNHRIQTEGGAIEEEWRTEYIMDRVETMGSVFLGLTLSCARCHDHKYDPISQKEFYQLFAMFDGLDEKGFINNLRGSAEPRHRYKKSEFEAAVKTLEAEVPDQKARDGKIKELETRHPHVMVMRDEVDRKAFV
;
A
#
# COMPACT_ATOMS: atom_id res chain seq x y z
N MET A 1 18.17 -0.38 -27.97
CA MET A 1 19.00 -1.59 -28.21
C MET A 1 18.33 -2.75 -27.52
N SER A 2 18.10 -3.88 -28.21
CA SER A 2 17.55 -5.08 -27.54
C SER A 2 18.57 -5.68 -26.59
N SER A 3 18.11 -6.33 -25.50
CA SER A 3 18.99 -7.03 -24.54
C SER A 3 19.92 -8.05 -25.23
N ALA A 4 19.42 -8.74 -26.26
CA ALA A 4 20.21 -9.64 -27.09
C ALA A 4 21.38 -8.96 -27.81
N GLY A 5 21.21 -7.73 -28.28
CA GLY A 5 22.29 -6.95 -28.94
C GLY A 5 23.41 -6.53 -27.97
N VAL A 6 23.07 -6.27 -26.70
CA VAL A 6 24.06 -5.94 -25.66
C VAL A 6 24.85 -7.19 -25.25
N MET A 7 24.15 -8.31 -25.05
CA MET A 7 24.77 -9.59 -24.70
C MET A 7 25.77 -10.07 -25.76
N SER A 8 25.36 -10.01 -27.03
CA SER A 8 26.22 -10.41 -28.16
C SER A 8 27.52 -9.57 -28.23
N LYS A 9 27.44 -8.25 -27.99
CA LYS A 9 28.63 -7.37 -27.92
C LYS A 9 29.57 -7.71 -26.78
N ALA A 10 29.02 -8.25 -25.66
CA ALA A 10 29.80 -8.70 -24.51
C ALA A 10 30.32 -10.16 -24.64
N GLY A 11 30.09 -10.81 -25.78
CA GLY A 11 30.51 -12.20 -26.01
C GLY A 11 29.65 -13.26 -25.37
N PHE A 12 28.47 -12.90 -24.85
CA PHE A 12 27.51 -13.84 -24.29
C PHE A 12 26.50 -14.31 -25.33
N GLN A 13 26.14 -15.60 -25.26
CA GLN A 13 25.08 -16.18 -26.08
C GLN A 13 23.88 -16.47 -25.15
N PRO A 14 22.62 -16.19 -25.59
CA PRO A 14 21.45 -16.64 -24.85
C PRO A 14 21.44 -18.16 -24.70
N GLN A 15 20.95 -18.65 -23.56
CA GLN A 15 20.68 -20.07 -23.39
C GLN A 15 19.54 -20.49 -24.32
N GLN A 16 19.45 -21.82 -24.55
CA GLN A 16 18.32 -22.40 -25.29
C GLN A 16 17.00 -22.04 -24.60
N GLU A 17 15.96 -21.77 -25.38
CA GLU A 17 14.62 -21.51 -24.87
C GLU A 17 14.13 -22.72 -24.05
N ALA A 18 13.49 -22.44 -22.91
CA ALA A 18 12.96 -23.47 -22.02
C ALA A 18 11.79 -24.22 -22.66
N GLY A 19 11.53 -25.45 -22.24
CA GLY A 19 10.35 -26.20 -22.66
C GLY A 19 9.05 -25.57 -22.17
N LYS A 20 7.91 -25.89 -22.83
CA LYS A 20 6.61 -25.32 -22.49
C LYS A 20 6.20 -25.53 -21.02
N GLU A 21 6.51 -26.68 -20.43
CA GLU A 21 6.21 -27.00 -19.03
C GLU A 21 6.96 -26.06 -18.08
N GLU A 22 8.20 -25.75 -18.40
CA GLU A 22 9.01 -24.83 -17.61
C GLU A 22 8.56 -23.38 -17.80
N ILE A 23 8.21 -23.00 -19.02
CA ILE A 23 7.71 -21.66 -19.34
C ILE A 23 6.42 -21.36 -18.59
N ILE A 24 5.41 -22.25 -18.67
CA ILE A 24 4.14 -22.01 -17.97
C ILE A 24 4.32 -21.97 -16.47
N ARG A 25 5.19 -22.81 -15.90
CA ARG A 25 5.50 -22.79 -14.47
C ARG A 25 6.11 -21.44 -14.06
N ARG A 26 7.11 -20.96 -14.80
CA ARG A 26 7.78 -19.69 -14.51
C ARG A 26 6.80 -18.52 -14.59
N VAL A 27 6.10 -18.37 -15.69
CA VAL A 27 5.19 -17.22 -15.89
C VAL A 27 4.01 -17.22 -14.90
N SER A 28 3.51 -18.42 -14.52
CA SER A 28 2.45 -18.50 -13.51
C SER A 28 2.95 -18.03 -12.14
N ILE A 29 4.14 -18.47 -11.70
CA ILE A 29 4.72 -18.05 -10.42
C ILE A 29 5.08 -16.56 -10.45
N ASP A 30 5.60 -16.05 -11.55
CA ASP A 30 5.97 -14.64 -11.67
C ASP A 30 4.73 -13.73 -11.59
N LEU A 31 3.66 -14.06 -12.32
CA LEU A 31 2.47 -13.21 -12.42
C LEU A 31 1.45 -13.41 -11.30
N THR A 32 1.35 -14.63 -10.73
CA THR A 32 0.31 -14.92 -9.72
C THR A 32 0.85 -15.44 -8.39
N GLY A 33 2.15 -15.74 -8.32
CA GLY A 33 2.76 -16.38 -7.13
C GLY A 33 2.39 -17.85 -6.95
N LEU A 34 1.59 -18.43 -7.84
CA LEU A 34 1.07 -19.78 -7.74
C LEU A 34 1.56 -20.66 -8.90
N PRO A 35 1.83 -21.96 -8.67
CA PRO A 35 2.10 -22.87 -9.77
C PRO A 35 0.83 -23.09 -10.62
N PRO A 36 0.99 -23.41 -11.92
CA PRO A 36 -0.14 -23.76 -12.77
C PRO A 36 -0.76 -25.10 -12.31
N THR A 37 -2.05 -25.25 -12.52
CA THR A 37 -2.75 -26.53 -12.35
C THR A 37 -2.37 -27.51 -13.47
N THR A 38 -2.56 -28.83 -13.24
CA THR A 38 -2.32 -29.85 -14.26
C THR A 38 -3.08 -29.59 -15.56
N GLY A 39 -4.36 -29.20 -15.44
CA GLY A 39 -5.18 -28.89 -16.61
C GLY A 39 -4.69 -27.67 -17.41
N GLU A 40 -4.14 -26.65 -16.74
CA GLU A 40 -3.53 -25.49 -17.41
C GLU A 40 -2.26 -25.88 -18.17
N VAL A 41 -1.43 -26.75 -17.59
CA VAL A 41 -0.24 -27.30 -18.26
C VAL A 41 -0.65 -28.08 -19.50
N GLU A 42 -1.59 -29.01 -19.36
CA GLU A 42 -2.09 -29.83 -20.49
C GLU A 42 -2.67 -28.98 -21.60
N ALA A 43 -3.49 -27.97 -21.28
CA ALA A 43 -4.06 -27.03 -22.25
C ALA A 43 -2.98 -26.26 -23.00
N PHE A 44 -1.95 -25.76 -22.31
CA PHE A 44 -0.84 -25.06 -22.95
C PHE A 44 0.01 -25.97 -23.83
N LEU A 45 0.26 -27.20 -23.43
CA LEU A 45 0.98 -28.19 -24.23
C LEU A 45 0.22 -28.58 -25.51
N ALA A 46 -1.11 -28.64 -25.43
CA ALA A 46 -2.00 -28.96 -26.54
C ALA A 46 -2.14 -27.79 -27.54
N ASP A 47 -2.03 -26.55 -27.09
CA ASP A 47 -2.13 -25.37 -27.97
C ASP A 47 -0.88 -25.26 -28.87
N LYS A 48 -1.10 -25.41 -30.18
CA LYS A 48 -0.05 -25.31 -31.23
C LYS A 48 -0.08 -23.97 -31.98
N SER A 49 -0.90 -23.02 -31.52
CA SER A 49 -0.95 -21.69 -32.15
C SER A 49 0.31 -20.89 -31.81
N GLU A 50 0.65 -19.94 -32.67
CA GLU A 50 1.75 -19.00 -32.44
C GLU A 50 1.52 -18.13 -31.21
N GLN A 51 0.24 -17.86 -30.85
CA GLN A 51 -0.16 -17.04 -29.71
C GLN A 51 -0.37 -17.86 -28.41
N ALA A 52 0.07 -19.13 -28.37
CA ALA A 52 -0.17 -19.99 -27.20
C ALA A 52 0.38 -19.38 -25.89
N TYR A 53 1.56 -18.75 -25.95
CA TYR A 53 2.18 -18.11 -24.80
C TYR A 53 1.44 -16.82 -24.37
N GLU A 54 1.11 -15.96 -25.32
CA GLU A 54 0.36 -14.72 -25.07
C GLU A 54 -0.99 -15.01 -24.39
N LYS A 55 -1.71 -16.04 -24.84
CA LYS A 55 -2.98 -16.46 -24.21
C LYS A 55 -2.81 -16.85 -22.75
N VAL A 56 -1.70 -17.51 -22.41
CA VAL A 56 -1.39 -17.85 -21.01
C VAL A 56 -1.12 -16.56 -20.21
N VAL A 57 -0.31 -15.66 -20.75
CA VAL A 57 0.00 -14.37 -20.12
C VAL A 57 -1.27 -13.55 -19.88
N ASP A 58 -2.11 -13.37 -20.92
CA ASP A 58 -3.35 -12.60 -20.83
C ASP A 58 -4.30 -13.17 -19.78
N ARG A 59 -4.42 -14.52 -19.72
CA ARG A 59 -5.23 -15.18 -18.71
C ARG A 59 -4.71 -14.94 -17.29
N LEU A 60 -3.38 -14.98 -17.09
CA LEU A 60 -2.75 -14.75 -15.79
C LEU A 60 -2.86 -13.29 -15.37
N LEU A 61 -2.71 -12.34 -16.29
CA LEU A 61 -2.89 -10.91 -16.02
C LEU A 61 -4.34 -10.57 -15.67
N ALA A 62 -5.33 -11.29 -16.24
CA ALA A 62 -6.74 -11.15 -15.89
C ALA A 62 -7.14 -11.85 -14.58
N SER A 63 -6.24 -12.61 -13.97
CA SER A 63 -6.51 -13.29 -12.70
C SER A 63 -6.46 -12.32 -11.53
N PRO A 64 -7.40 -12.38 -10.55
CA PRO A 64 -7.31 -11.59 -9.32
C PRO A 64 -6.04 -11.86 -8.51
N ARG A 65 -5.39 -13.01 -8.71
CA ARG A 65 -4.11 -13.37 -8.09
C ARG A 65 -2.94 -12.50 -8.56
N TYR A 66 -3.08 -11.88 -9.75
CA TYR A 66 -2.09 -10.93 -10.25
C TYR A 66 -1.94 -9.73 -9.30
N GLY A 67 -3.03 -9.10 -8.91
CA GLY A 67 -2.99 -7.98 -7.96
C GLY A 67 -2.45 -8.40 -6.59
N GLU A 68 -2.83 -9.57 -6.07
CA GLU A 68 -2.29 -10.10 -4.82
C GLU A 68 -0.76 -10.31 -4.90
N ARG A 69 -0.26 -10.82 -6.03
CA ARG A 69 1.16 -11.04 -6.25
C ARG A 69 1.94 -9.73 -6.35
N MET A 70 1.44 -8.77 -7.14
CA MET A 70 2.11 -7.48 -7.33
C MET A 70 2.07 -6.64 -6.05
N ALA A 71 0.95 -6.68 -5.34
CA ALA A 71 0.79 -5.97 -4.08
C ALA A 71 1.79 -6.42 -3.01
N ALA A 72 2.20 -7.70 -2.98
CA ALA A 72 3.12 -8.21 -1.97
C ALA A 72 4.43 -7.38 -1.91
N TRP A 73 5.03 -7.06 -3.04
CA TRP A 73 6.24 -6.25 -3.09
C TRP A 73 5.99 -4.78 -2.73
N TRP A 74 4.82 -4.25 -3.13
CA TRP A 74 4.44 -2.89 -2.76
C TRP A 74 4.21 -2.76 -1.26
N LEU A 75 3.56 -3.73 -0.65
CA LEU A 75 3.30 -3.81 0.79
C LEU A 75 4.59 -3.88 1.61
N ASP A 76 5.57 -4.67 1.15
CA ASP A 76 6.91 -4.75 1.78
C ASP A 76 7.60 -3.37 1.74
N GLY A 77 7.65 -2.73 0.57
CA GLY A 77 8.23 -1.40 0.43
C GLY A 77 7.51 -0.34 1.27
N ALA A 78 6.20 -0.45 1.38
CA ALA A 78 5.37 0.45 2.17
C ALA A 78 5.34 0.12 3.69
N ARG A 79 6.06 -0.90 4.14
CA ARG A 79 6.14 -1.34 5.57
C ARG A 79 4.77 -1.74 6.15
N TYR A 80 3.87 -2.27 5.30
CA TYR A 80 2.53 -2.64 5.72
C TYR A 80 2.52 -3.65 6.87
N GLY A 81 1.61 -3.43 7.82
CA GLY A 81 1.26 -4.37 8.88
C GLY A 81 -0.12 -4.06 9.44
N ASP A 82 -0.82 -5.07 9.94
CA ASP A 82 -2.08 -4.94 10.66
C ASP A 82 -1.86 -4.85 12.18
N SER A 83 -0.75 -4.23 12.59
CA SER A 83 -0.40 -3.96 13.98
C SER A 83 0.32 -2.62 14.10
N HIS A 84 0.54 -2.16 15.34
CA HIS A 84 1.25 -0.91 15.60
C HIS A 84 2.77 -0.99 15.28
N GLY A 85 3.33 -2.20 15.15
CA GLY A 85 4.71 -2.43 14.75
C GLY A 85 5.76 -2.02 15.80
N TYR A 86 5.35 -1.67 17.01
CA TYR A 86 6.25 -1.25 18.07
C TYR A 86 5.66 -1.49 19.46
N ASP A 87 6.52 -1.78 20.47
CA ASP A 87 6.19 -1.98 21.88
C ASP A 87 5.10 -3.04 22.09
N ASN A 88 3.92 -2.65 22.54
CA ASN A 88 2.81 -3.58 22.77
C ASN A 88 2.28 -4.26 21.49
N ASP A 89 2.60 -3.73 20.35
CA ASP A 89 2.27 -4.24 19.03
C ASP A 89 0.80 -4.70 18.86
N LEU A 90 -0.12 -3.89 19.33
CA LEU A 90 -1.55 -4.19 19.30
C LEU A 90 -2.10 -4.12 17.87
N GLU A 91 -3.19 -4.86 17.64
CA GLU A 91 -3.84 -4.91 16.34
C GLU A 91 -4.31 -3.53 15.86
N ASN A 92 -4.09 -3.28 14.56
CA ASN A 92 -4.51 -2.12 13.82
C ASN A 92 -5.07 -2.54 12.46
N ALA A 93 -6.28 -2.11 12.13
CA ALA A 93 -6.95 -2.50 10.90
C ALA A 93 -6.47 -1.66 9.71
N GLN A 94 -5.29 -1.96 9.16
CA GLN A 94 -4.77 -1.31 7.96
C GLN A 94 -5.07 -2.11 6.67
N TRP A 95 -5.67 -3.29 6.78
CA TRP A 95 -6.02 -4.16 5.65
C TRP A 95 -6.93 -3.51 4.58
N PRO A 96 -7.78 -2.47 4.84
CA PRO A 96 -8.50 -1.80 3.77
C PRO A 96 -7.57 -1.13 2.76
N TRP A 97 -6.46 -0.52 3.21
CA TRP A 97 -5.44 0.02 2.31
C TRP A 97 -4.74 -1.09 1.50
N ARG A 98 -4.40 -2.23 2.13
CA ARG A 98 -3.87 -3.39 1.40
C ARG A 98 -4.81 -3.84 0.28
N ASN A 99 -6.10 -3.94 0.57
CA ASN A 99 -7.09 -4.36 -0.42
C ASN A 99 -7.18 -3.35 -1.57
N TRP A 100 -7.15 -2.05 -1.25
CA TRP A 100 -7.08 -1.00 -2.26
C TRP A 100 -5.84 -1.16 -3.18
N VAL A 101 -4.67 -1.47 -2.64
CA VAL A 101 -3.46 -1.75 -3.43
C VAL A 101 -3.67 -2.93 -4.38
N ILE A 102 -4.23 -4.05 -3.89
CA ILE A 102 -4.53 -5.23 -4.69
C ILE A 102 -5.50 -4.90 -5.83
N GLU A 103 -6.59 -4.18 -5.51
CA GLU A 103 -7.61 -3.75 -6.47
C GLU A 103 -7.02 -2.80 -7.52
N SER A 104 -6.14 -1.88 -7.14
CA SER A 104 -5.44 -0.97 -8.04
C SER A 104 -4.57 -1.70 -9.07
N PHE A 105 -3.82 -2.73 -8.65
CA PHE A 105 -3.06 -3.57 -9.57
C PHE A 105 -3.98 -4.37 -10.51
N ASN A 106 -5.06 -4.96 -10.00
CA ASN A 106 -6.02 -5.70 -10.82
C ASN A 106 -6.77 -4.81 -11.81
N ALA A 107 -7.03 -3.55 -11.45
CA ALA A 107 -7.64 -2.55 -12.33
C ALA A 107 -6.65 -1.94 -13.33
N ASN A 108 -5.36 -2.31 -13.25
CA ASN A 108 -4.28 -1.69 -14.02
C ASN A 108 -4.33 -0.15 -13.92
N GLN A 109 -4.51 0.37 -12.69
CA GLN A 109 -4.60 1.81 -12.44
C GLN A 109 -3.36 2.53 -12.98
N PRO A 110 -3.50 3.66 -13.70
CA PRO A 110 -2.36 4.43 -14.17
C PRO A 110 -1.42 4.81 -13.03
N TYR A 111 -0.11 4.65 -13.25
CA TYR A 111 0.90 4.81 -12.20
C TYR A 111 0.91 6.21 -11.58
N ASP A 112 0.70 7.25 -12.37
CA ASP A 112 0.57 8.63 -11.90
C ASP A 112 -0.61 8.82 -10.94
N GLN A 113 -1.76 8.21 -11.21
CA GLN A 113 -2.91 8.21 -10.31
C GLN A 113 -2.61 7.38 -9.04
N PHE A 114 -2.02 6.20 -9.20
CA PHE A 114 -1.66 5.32 -8.10
C PHE A 114 -0.73 6.01 -7.10
N VAL A 115 0.26 6.76 -7.59
CA VAL A 115 1.18 7.55 -6.75
C VAL A 115 0.46 8.75 -6.13
N THR A 116 -0.26 9.52 -6.93
CA THR A 116 -0.94 10.74 -6.46
C THR A 116 -1.95 10.42 -5.35
N TRP A 117 -2.73 9.36 -5.49
CA TRP A 117 -3.72 9.00 -4.47
C TRP A 117 -3.07 8.57 -3.15
N GLN A 118 -1.94 7.88 -3.20
CA GLN A 118 -1.23 7.47 -1.99
C GLN A 118 -0.54 8.64 -1.26
N LEU A 119 -0.05 9.64 -2.00
CA LEU A 119 0.65 10.77 -1.39
C LEU A 119 -0.28 11.92 -0.99
N ALA A 120 -1.36 12.15 -1.74
CA ALA A 120 -2.20 13.34 -1.63
C ALA A 120 -3.68 13.09 -2.02
N GLY A 121 -4.18 11.86 -1.84
CA GLY A 121 -5.54 11.49 -2.22
C GLY A 121 -6.61 12.27 -1.47
N ASP A 122 -6.37 12.61 -0.21
CA ASP A 122 -7.24 13.43 0.64
C ASP A 122 -7.31 14.91 0.23
N LEU A 123 -6.31 15.40 -0.51
CA LEU A 123 -6.26 16.78 -1.01
C LEU A 123 -6.93 16.96 -2.37
N LEU A 124 -7.41 15.89 -2.98
CA LEU A 124 -8.12 15.97 -4.26
C LEU A 124 -9.52 16.60 -4.07
N PRO A 125 -10.01 17.39 -5.03
CA PRO A 125 -11.36 17.94 -4.96
C PRO A 125 -12.40 16.79 -4.86
N ASP A 126 -13.33 16.89 -3.90
CA ASP A 126 -14.38 15.90 -3.66
C ASP A 126 -13.84 14.46 -3.52
N ALA A 127 -12.73 14.30 -2.79
CA ALA A 127 -12.03 13.05 -2.66
C ALA A 127 -12.95 11.87 -2.33
N SER A 128 -12.89 10.81 -3.12
CA SER A 128 -13.63 9.58 -2.90
C SER A 128 -13.08 8.78 -1.71
N ASP A 129 -13.88 7.83 -1.19
CA ASP A 129 -13.43 6.90 -0.15
C ASP A 129 -12.12 6.19 -0.55
N ASP A 130 -11.98 5.75 -1.80
CA ASP A 130 -10.78 5.07 -2.29
C ASP A 130 -9.56 5.99 -2.33
N GLN A 131 -9.73 7.25 -2.72
CA GLN A 131 -8.66 8.25 -2.71
C GLN A 131 -8.18 8.55 -1.29
N ILE A 132 -9.10 8.63 -0.33
CA ILE A 132 -8.78 8.82 1.09
C ILE A 132 -8.08 7.57 1.64
N VAL A 133 -8.61 6.37 1.38
CA VAL A 133 -8.01 5.09 1.84
C VAL A 133 -6.61 4.91 1.26
N ALA A 134 -6.37 5.31 0.02
CA ALA A 134 -5.06 5.24 -0.63
C ALA A 134 -3.96 5.93 0.19
N THR A 135 -4.28 7.04 0.88
CA THR A 135 -3.31 7.78 1.71
C THR A 135 -2.80 7.00 2.92
N GLY A 136 -3.41 5.85 3.22
CA GLY A 136 -2.94 4.88 4.21
C GLY A 136 -1.48 4.46 4.01
N PHE A 137 -0.92 4.58 2.79
CA PHE A 137 0.51 4.43 2.52
C PHE A 137 1.39 5.21 3.51
N ASN A 138 1.03 6.46 3.78
CA ASN A 138 1.77 7.34 4.67
C ASN A 138 1.57 7.02 6.15
N ARG A 139 0.71 6.05 6.48
CA ARG A 139 0.32 5.71 7.85
C ARG A 139 0.79 4.32 8.30
N ASN A 140 1.60 3.63 7.48
CA ASN A 140 2.17 2.32 7.80
C ASN A 140 3.42 2.38 8.71
N HIS A 141 3.79 3.55 9.22
CA HIS A 141 4.86 3.67 10.20
C HIS A 141 4.48 3.02 11.53
N ARG A 142 5.47 2.64 12.31
CA ARG A 142 5.27 2.16 13.69
C ARG A 142 4.59 3.24 14.54
N ILE A 143 3.79 2.81 15.52
CA ILE A 143 3.07 3.71 16.43
C ILE A 143 3.54 3.47 17.86
N GLN A 144 3.91 4.54 18.57
CA GLN A 144 4.31 4.50 19.96
C GLN A 144 3.10 4.48 20.90
N THR A 145 3.01 3.46 21.72
CA THR A 145 1.91 3.26 22.68
C THR A 145 2.37 3.13 24.13
N GLU A 146 3.69 3.17 24.37
CA GLU A 146 4.29 3.03 25.69
C GLU A 146 4.28 4.34 26.48
N GLY A 147 3.90 4.27 27.77
CA GLY A 147 3.90 5.41 28.66
C GLY A 147 5.29 5.98 28.92
N GLY A 148 5.39 7.32 28.98
CA GLY A 148 6.65 8.02 29.20
C GLY A 148 7.36 8.47 27.91
N ALA A 149 6.82 8.16 26.75
CA ALA A 149 7.33 8.70 25.49
C ALA A 149 7.08 10.21 25.36
N ILE A 150 7.99 10.90 24.66
CA ILE A 150 7.84 12.33 24.35
C ILE A 150 7.06 12.44 23.04
N GLU A 151 5.89 13.07 23.09
CA GLU A 151 4.96 13.14 21.96
C GLU A 151 5.58 13.75 20.71
N GLU A 152 6.27 14.90 20.83
CA GLU A 152 6.85 15.60 19.69
C GLU A 152 8.06 14.86 19.09
N GLU A 153 8.81 14.13 19.88
CA GLU A 153 9.90 13.26 19.39
C GLU A 153 9.34 12.19 18.45
N TRP A 154 8.32 11.46 18.87
CA TRP A 154 7.73 10.40 18.08
C TRP A 154 6.97 10.93 16.86
N ARG A 155 6.28 12.06 17.01
CA ARG A 155 5.64 12.72 15.87
C ARG A 155 6.69 13.07 14.79
N THR A 156 7.83 13.62 15.22
CA THR A 156 8.96 13.92 14.33
C THR A 156 9.48 12.64 13.64
N GLU A 157 9.66 11.54 14.39
CA GLU A 157 10.09 10.27 13.83
C GLU A 157 9.10 9.71 12.80
N TYR A 158 7.79 9.89 12.98
CA TYR A 158 6.79 9.48 11.98
C TYR A 158 6.92 10.27 10.66
N ILE A 159 7.20 11.55 10.75
CA ILE A 159 7.42 12.38 9.55
C ILE A 159 8.73 11.97 8.85
N MET A 160 9.82 11.75 9.61
CA MET A 160 11.08 11.25 9.06
C MET A 160 10.89 9.92 8.33
N ASP A 161 10.16 9.00 8.93
CA ASP A 161 9.82 7.70 8.35
C ASP A 161 9.04 7.84 7.02
N ARG A 162 8.08 8.77 6.91
CA ARG A 162 7.37 9.06 5.66
C ARG A 162 8.31 9.57 4.57
N VAL A 163 9.18 10.52 4.90
CA VAL A 163 10.18 11.05 3.96
C VAL A 163 11.09 9.95 3.44
N GLU A 164 11.62 9.11 4.33
CA GLU A 164 12.52 8.02 3.98
C GLU A 164 11.81 6.96 3.12
N THR A 165 10.57 6.62 3.47
CA THR A 165 9.78 5.65 2.70
C THR A 165 9.38 6.17 1.34
N MET A 166 8.92 7.43 1.27
CA MET A 166 8.61 8.07 0.00
C MET A 166 9.86 8.08 -0.90
N GLY A 167 11.02 8.44 -0.36
CA GLY A 167 12.28 8.41 -1.09
C GLY A 167 12.65 7.03 -1.61
N SER A 168 12.58 6.00 -0.77
CA SER A 168 12.96 4.64 -1.15
C SER A 168 11.97 3.98 -2.12
N VAL A 169 10.67 4.14 -1.91
CA VAL A 169 9.63 3.44 -2.68
C VAL A 169 9.36 4.10 -4.03
N PHE A 170 9.23 5.44 -4.06
CA PHE A 170 8.88 6.15 -5.30
C PHE A 170 10.09 6.65 -6.08
N LEU A 171 11.18 6.99 -5.41
CA LEU A 171 12.36 7.57 -6.07
C LEU A 171 13.54 6.59 -6.18
N GLY A 172 13.52 5.48 -5.42
CA GLY A 172 14.66 4.57 -5.34
C GLY A 172 15.90 5.22 -4.69
N LEU A 173 15.70 6.24 -3.84
CA LEU A 173 16.75 7.02 -3.19
C LEU A 173 16.74 6.80 -1.68
N THR A 174 17.91 6.74 -1.06
CA THR A 174 18.06 6.68 0.39
C THR A 174 18.17 8.10 0.94
N LEU A 175 17.08 8.67 1.46
CA LEU A 175 17.05 10.06 1.95
C LEU A 175 17.57 10.21 3.38
N SER A 176 17.64 9.15 4.18
CA SER A 176 17.97 9.17 5.61
C SER A 176 19.32 9.86 5.94
N CYS A 177 20.32 9.78 5.05
CA CYS A 177 21.59 10.49 5.24
C CYS A 177 21.41 12.01 5.28
N ALA A 178 20.47 12.53 4.47
CA ALA A 178 20.19 13.96 4.39
C ALA A 178 19.46 14.54 5.62
N ARG A 179 19.01 13.69 6.53
CA ARG A 179 18.50 14.10 7.86
C ARG A 179 19.53 14.90 8.68
N CYS A 180 20.83 14.54 8.58
CA CYS A 180 21.87 15.14 9.40
C CYS A 180 22.87 16.01 8.64
N HIS A 181 23.08 15.74 7.34
CA HIS A 181 24.03 16.46 6.48
C HIS A 181 23.65 16.25 5.01
N ASP A 182 24.19 17.04 4.09
CA ASP A 182 24.00 16.83 2.66
C ASP A 182 24.39 15.41 2.26
N HIS A 183 23.58 14.78 1.40
CA HIS A 183 23.80 13.39 1.00
C HIS A 183 25.19 13.22 0.35
N LYS A 184 25.90 12.15 0.71
CA LYS A 184 27.30 11.98 0.32
C LYS A 184 27.48 11.74 -1.19
N TYR A 185 26.54 11.03 -1.80
CA TYR A 185 26.66 10.56 -3.19
C TYR A 185 25.64 11.20 -4.13
N ASP A 186 24.41 11.39 -3.66
CA ASP A 186 23.32 11.94 -4.45
C ASP A 186 23.20 13.45 -4.25
N PRO A 187 22.74 14.22 -5.23
CA PRO A 187 22.63 15.68 -5.14
C PRO A 187 21.40 16.10 -4.32
N ILE A 188 21.35 15.66 -3.06
CA ILE A 188 20.26 15.91 -2.12
C ILE A 188 20.84 16.62 -0.90
N SER A 189 20.46 17.86 -0.70
CA SER A 189 20.89 18.64 0.48
C SER A 189 20.04 18.34 1.72
N GLN A 190 20.59 18.58 2.90
CA GLN A 190 19.81 18.56 4.15
C GLN A 190 18.61 19.50 4.08
N LYS A 191 18.76 20.66 3.45
CA LYS A 191 17.67 21.60 3.26
C LYS A 191 16.50 21.00 2.48
N GLU A 192 16.77 20.29 1.39
CA GLU A 192 15.73 19.63 0.57
C GLU A 192 15.04 18.52 1.34
N PHE A 193 15.77 17.78 2.18
CA PHE A 193 15.18 16.81 3.09
C PHE A 193 14.12 17.47 4.00
N TYR A 194 14.45 18.59 4.65
CA TYR A 194 13.50 19.28 5.52
C TYR A 194 12.41 20.03 4.77
N GLN A 195 12.60 20.39 3.51
CA GLN A 195 11.53 20.88 2.66
C GLN A 195 10.50 19.77 2.37
N LEU A 196 10.97 18.54 2.11
CA LEU A 196 10.09 17.39 1.95
C LEU A 196 9.42 17.01 3.28
N PHE A 197 10.15 17.05 4.40
CA PHE A 197 9.61 16.88 5.75
C PHE A 197 8.42 17.81 6.00
N ALA A 198 8.55 19.09 5.64
CA ALA A 198 7.49 20.10 5.83
C ALA A 198 6.18 19.76 5.09
N MET A 199 6.23 19.01 4.01
CA MET A 199 5.03 18.53 3.30
C MET A 199 4.21 17.52 4.10
N PHE A 200 4.84 16.80 5.04
CA PHE A 200 4.19 15.81 5.91
C PHE A 200 3.95 16.32 7.34
N ASP A 201 4.39 17.53 7.67
CA ASP A 201 4.28 18.10 9.02
C ASP A 201 2.87 18.64 9.33
N GLY A 202 2.03 18.88 8.31
CA GLY A 202 0.66 19.39 8.46
C GLY A 202 -0.35 18.37 9.00
N LEU A 203 0.01 17.10 9.16
CA LEU A 203 -0.91 16.06 9.60
C LEU A 203 -1.28 16.21 11.09
N ASP A 204 -2.59 16.17 11.39
CA ASP A 204 -3.11 16.12 12.77
C ASP A 204 -2.97 14.71 13.35
N GLU A 205 -1.76 14.37 13.78
CA GLU A 205 -1.48 13.11 14.45
C GLU A 205 -0.75 13.32 15.76
N LYS A 206 -0.96 12.40 16.69
CA LYS A 206 -0.22 12.33 17.95
C LYS A 206 0.97 11.40 17.82
N GLY A 207 2.13 11.84 18.28
CA GLY A 207 3.33 11.01 18.34
C GLY A 207 3.22 9.87 19.36
N PHE A 208 2.39 10.08 20.40
CA PHE A 208 2.19 9.10 21.46
C PHE A 208 0.72 8.98 21.85
N ILE A 209 0.21 7.75 21.95
CA ILE A 209 -1.15 7.47 22.38
C ILE A 209 -1.12 6.29 23.36
N ASN A 210 -1.22 6.58 24.65
CA ASN A 210 -1.15 5.56 25.69
C ASN A 210 -2.24 4.48 25.53
N ASN A 211 -1.83 3.21 25.50
CA ASN A 211 -2.73 2.05 25.39
C ASN A 211 -3.72 2.13 24.21
N LEU A 212 -3.31 2.71 23.08
CA LEU A 212 -4.11 2.76 21.86
C LEU A 212 -4.55 1.34 21.46
N ARG A 213 -5.83 1.18 21.20
CA ARG A 213 -6.40 -0.02 20.58
C ARG A 213 -7.03 0.36 19.25
N GLY A 214 -6.70 -0.40 18.19
CA GLY A 214 -7.14 -0.12 16.84
C GLY A 214 -6.39 1.04 16.17
N SER A 215 -7.02 1.68 15.20
CA SER A 215 -6.41 2.71 14.34
C SER A 215 -6.29 4.07 15.02
N ALA A 216 -5.11 4.70 14.93
CA ALA A 216 -4.88 6.07 15.40
C ALA A 216 -5.60 7.11 14.51
N GLU A 217 -5.88 8.29 15.09
CA GLU A 217 -6.34 9.44 14.30
C GLU A 217 -5.15 10.08 13.53
N PRO A 218 -5.41 10.70 12.37
CA PRO A 218 -6.67 10.71 11.63
C PRO A 218 -6.98 9.35 11.00
N ARG A 219 -8.26 9.01 10.99
CA ARG A 219 -8.75 7.74 10.45
C ARG A 219 -10.03 7.94 9.66
N HIS A 220 -10.29 7.03 8.73
CA HIS A 220 -11.48 7.00 7.89
C HIS A 220 -12.19 5.65 8.00
N ARG A 221 -13.53 5.65 7.97
CA ARG A 221 -14.26 4.38 7.95
C ARG A 221 -14.26 3.80 6.54
N TYR A 222 -13.75 2.57 6.42
CA TYR A 222 -13.74 1.85 5.15
C TYR A 222 -15.15 1.64 4.61
N LYS A 223 -15.38 2.02 3.35
CA LYS A 223 -16.70 1.98 2.69
C LYS A 223 -17.78 2.67 3.53
N LYS A 224 -17.52 3.88 3.93
CA LYS A 224 -18.35 4.67 4.85
C LYS A 224 -19.81 4.72 4.41
N SER A 225 -20.08 4.98 3.14
CA SER A 225 -21.45 5.09 2.61
C SER A 225 -22.22 3.76 2.70
N GLU A 226 -21.54 2.63 2.44
CA GLU A 226 -22.14 1.29 2.59
C GLU A 226 -22.47 0.99 4.06
N PHE A 227 -21.55 1.35 4.96
CA PHE A 227 -21.75 1.19 6.39
C PHE A 227 -22.96 2.01 6.89
N GLU A 228 -23.03 3.29 6.55
CA GLU A 228 -24.14 4.17 6.96
C GLU A 228 -25.48 3.70 6.42
N ALA A 229 -25.54 3.23 5.17
CA ALA A 229 -26.75 2.66 4.58
C ALA A 229 -27.19 1.37 5.31
N ALA A 230 -26.24 0.49 5.63
CA ALA A 230 -26.52 -0.74 6.36
C ALA A 230 -27.00 -0.47 7.80
N VAL A 231 -26.40 0.50 8.50
CA VAL A 231 -26.83 0.93 9.84
C VAL A 231 -28.28 1.46 9.78
N LYS A 232 -28.57 2.33 8.83
CA LYS A 232 -29.92 2.88 8.63
C LYS A 232 -30.98 1.79 8.38
N THR A 233 -30.61 0.76 7.61
CA THR A 233 -31.48 -0.40 7.38
C THR A 233 -31.72 -1.18 8.67
N LEU A 234 -30.67 -1.42 9.47
CA LEU A 234 -30.79 -2.10 10.76
C LEU A 234 -31.67 -1.32 11.76
N GLU A 235 -31.57 0.01 11.76
CA GLU A 235 -32.42 0.87 12.60
C GLU A 235 -33.88 0.76 12.24
N ALA A 236 -34.21 0.58 10.96
CA ALA A 236 -35.61 0.41 10.50
C ALA A 236 -36.15 -1.02 10.73
N GLU A 237 -35.31 -2.05 10.57
CA GLU A 237 -35.76 -3.46 10.57
C GLU A 237 -35.60 -4.16 11.91
N VAL A 238 -34.74 -3.69 12.81
CA VAL A 238 -34.44 -4.33 14.10
C VAL A 238 -34.87 -3.42 15.27
N PRO A 239 -36.08 -3.52 15.78
CA PRO A 239 -36.57 -2.67 16.88
C PRO A 239 -35.80 -2.89 18.19
N ASP A 240 -35.37 -4.12 18.48
CA ASP A 240 -34.65 -4.44 19.70
C ASP A 240 -33.23 -3.84 19.65
N GLN A 241 -32.97 -2.92 20.59
CA GLN A 241 -31.70 -2.18 20.63
C GLN A 241 -30.50 -3.08 20.83
N LYS A 242 -30.56 -4.06 21.72
CA LYS A 242 -29.44 -4.95 22.02
C LYS A 242 -29.09 -5.86 20.84
N ALA A 243 -30.10 -6.37 20.13
CA ALA A 243 -29.92 -7.15 18.93
C ALA A 243 -29.31 -6.28 17.78
N ARG A 244 -29.79 -5.04 17.66
CA ARG A 244 -29.25 -4.06 16.68
C ARG A 244 -27.81 -3.71 16.97
N ASP A 245 -27.45 -3.40 18.22
CA ASP A 245 -26.08 -3.08 18.63
C ASP A 245 -25.13 -4.24 18.34
N GLY A 246 -25.56 -5.49 18.53
CA GLY A 246 -24.81 -6.68 18.17
C GLY A 246 -24.50 -6.77 16.66
N LYS A 247 -25.51 -6.49 15.83
CA LYS A 247 -25.34 -6.47 14.35
C LYS A 247 -24.49 -5.30 13.87
N ILE A 248 -24.60 -4.13 14.49
CA ILE A 248 -23.75 -2.96 14.19
C ILE A 248 -22.30 -3.30 14.51
N LYS A 249 -22.02 -3.94 15.64
CA LYS A 249 -20.67 -4.37 16.00
C LYS A 249 -20.07 -5.37 14.98
N GLU A 250 -20.91 -6.26 14.42
CA GLU A 250 -20.47 -7.15 13.33
C GLU A 250 -20.16 -6.36 12.04
N LEU A 251 -20.97 -5.35 11.70
CA LEU A 251 -20.70 -4.45 10.59
C LEU A 251 -19.41 -3.67 10.78
N GLU A 252 -19.10 -3.20 11.99
CA GLU A 252 -17.84 -2.50 12.29
C GLU A 252 -16.62 -3.35 12.01
N THR A 253 -16.71 -4.67 12.18
CA THR A 253 -15.61 -5.59 11.83
C THR A 253 -15.37 -5.66 10.32
N ARG A 254 -16.42 -5.53 9.51
CA ARG A 254 -16.32 -5.52 8.03
C ARG A 254 -15.97 -4.15 7.46
N HIS A 255 -16.27 -3.10 8.22
CA HIS A 255 -16.01 -1.69 7.87
C HIS A 255 -15.17 -1.02 8.97
N PRO A 256 -13.93 -1.45 9.20
CA PRO A 256 -13.10 -0.87 10.26
C PRO A 256 -12.71 0.57 9.92
N HIS A 257 -12.12 1.24 10.89
CA HIS A 257 -11.41 2.46 10.63
C HIS A 257 -9.99 2.13 10.15
N VAL A 258 -9.56 2.79 9.08
CA VAL A 258 -8.21 2.74 8.54
C VAL A 258 -7.53 4.07 8.79
N MET A 259 -6.24 4.06 9.13
CA MET A 259 -5.47 5.29 9.27
C MET A 259 -5.20 5.92 7.90
N VAL A 260 -5.44 7.22 7.80
CA VAL A 260 -5.34 8.01 6.56
C VAL A 260 -4.62 9.32 6.81
N MET A 261 -4.27 10.03 5.75
CA MET A 261 -3.86 11.44 5.83
C MET A 261 -5.10 12.33 5.99
N ARG A 262 -4.91 13.41 6.74
CA ARG A 262 -5.85 14.53 6.82
C ARG A 262 -5.03 15.76 7.19
N ASP A 263 -4.84 16.65 6.24
CA ASP A 263 -4.08 17.88 6.48
C ASP A 263 -4.87 18.83 7.37
N GLU A 264 -4.21 19.43 8.38
CA GLU A 264 -4.72 20.58 9.11
C GLU A 264 -4.24 21.86 8.43
N VAL A 265 -5.20 22.68 7.99
CA VAL A 265 -4.95 23.91 7.19
C VAL A 265 -4.15 24.98 7.94
N ASP A 266 -3.99 24.90 9.27
CA ASP A 266 -3.46 25.97 10.11
C ASP A 266 -2.10 25.70 10.81
N ARG A 267 -1.43 24.56 10.56
CA ARG A 267 -0.08 24.36 11.10
C ARG A 267 0.95 25.19 10.32
N LYS A 268 1.58 26.13 11.01
CA LYS A 268 2.77 26.81 10.47
C LYS A 268 3.88 25.78 10.38
N ALA A 269 4.19 25.31 9.17
CA ALA A 269 5.37 24.52 8.94
C ALA A 269 6.60 25.27 9.47
N PHE A 270 7.43 24.60 10.26
CA PHE A 270 8.74 25.11 10.65
C PHE A 270 9.63 25.05 9.40
N VAL A 271 9.85 26.19 8.76
CA VAL A 271 10.77 26.35 7.62
C VAL A 271 12.10 26.89 8.13
#